data_f56678b5fb61fbd5cc88d8eece758882
#
_entry.id   f56678b5fb61fbd5cc88d8eece758882
#
_cell.length_a   1.000
_cell.length_b   1.000
_cell.length_c   1.000
_cell.angle_alpha   90.00
_cell.angle_beta   90.00
_cell.angle_gamma   90.00
#
_symmetry.space_group_name_H-M   'P 1'
#
loop_
_entity.id
_entity.type
_entity.pdbx_description
1 polymer ?
#
loop_
_entity_poly.entity_id
_entity_poly.type
_entity_poly.pdbx_seq_one_letter_code
_entity_poly.pdbx_strand_id
1 'polypeptide(L)'
;MLQVNLIRKQKDWVLERLAVKNFPEPALVDKILELDDQRRSLQTASEQLLARRNAASKEIGALMGQGKKEEAEGRKKEVADLKEQIEQIEKSLGSVEAELQDSLVRLPNLPSEKVPKGKTPEDNEVVRQGGEIPQLPKDAVPHWDLIKKYDIVDFETGVKITGSGFPLFKGQGAKLQRALVSYFLDFNTGAGYHEVIP
;
A
#
# COMPACT_ATOMS: atom_id res chain seq x y z
N MET A 1 3.11 0.52 -2.51
CA MET A 1 2.31 1.60 -3.12
C MET A 1 3.25 2.70 -3.60
N LEU A 2 3.07 3.20 -4.81
CA LEU A 2 3.90 4.26 -5.37
C LEU A 2 3.63 5.60 -4.67
N GLN A 3 4.68 6.39 -4.50
CA GLN A 3 4.52 7.75 -3.96
C GLN A 3 4.05 8.69 -5.07
N VAL A 4 3.03 9.51 -4.80
CA VAL A 4 2.51 10.52 -5.76
C VAL A 4 3.61 11.47 -6.22
N ASN A 5 4.53 11.82 -5.33
CA ASN A 5 5.64 12.70 -5.66
C ASN A 5 6.61 12.10 -6.70
N LEU A 6 6.83 10.78 -6.67
CA LEU A 6 7.58 10.07 -7.71
C LEU A 6 6.83 10.13 -9.05
N ILE A 7 5.53 9.83 -9.03
CA ILE A 7 4.68 9.88 -10.23
C ILE A 7 4.72 11.28 -10.86
N ARG A 8 4.62 12.33 -10.05
CA ARG A 8 4.65 13.73 -10.51
C ARG A 8 5.98 14.13 -11.12
N LYS A 9 7.10 13.73 -10.50
CA LYS A 9 8.44 14.10 -10.96
C LYS A 9 8.92 13.31 -12.18
N GLN A 10 8.45 12.08 -12.35
CA GLN A 10 8.97 11.13 -13.34
C GLN A 10 7.84 10.40 -14.07
N LYS A 11 6.80 11.15 -14.48
CA LYS A 11 5.59 10.58 -15.10
C LYS A 11 5.91 9.65 -16.27
N ASP A 12 6.74 10.11 -17.21
CA ASP A 12 7.06 9.36 -18.43
C ASP A 12 7.80 8.06 -18.10
N TRP A 13 8.75 8.11 -17.17
CA TRP A 13 9.45 6.92 -16.69
C TRP A 13 8.49 5.94 -15.98
N VAL A 14 7.56 6.45 -15.15
CA VAL A 14 6.54 5.60 -14.52
C VAL A 14 5.68 4.91 -15.56
N LEU A 15 5.22 5.63 -16.59
CA LEU A 15 4.42 5.07 -17.68
C LEU A 15 5.20 4.01 -18.48
N GLU A 16 6.47 4.27 -18.77
CA GLU A 16 7.36 3.31 -19.41
C GLU A 16 7.48 2.01 -18.59
N ARG A 17 7.74 2.14 -17.27
CA ARG A 17 7.87 0.97 -16.39
C ARG A 17 6.55 0.20 -16.21
N LEU A 18 5.41 0.89 -16.19
CA LEU A 18 4.10 0.26 -16.20
C LEU A 18 3.84 -0.52 -17.50
N ALA A 19 4.30 0.02 -18.64
CA ALA A 19 4.20 -0.65 -19.94
C ALA A 19 5.05 -1.93 -19.98
N VAL A 20 6.20 -1.99 -19.31
CA VAL A 20 7.01 -3.23 -19.18
C VAL A 20 6.19 -4.33 -18.48
N LYS A 21 5.34 -3.97 -17.52
CA LYS A 21 4.42 -4.87 -16.81
C LYS A 21 3.12 -5.16 -17.57
N ASN A 22 2.94 -4.60 -18.75
CA ASN A 22 1.69 -4.66 -19.50
C ASN A 22 0.48 -4.16 -18.69
N PHE A 23 0.67 -3.10 -17.87
CA PHE A 23 -0.41 -2.52 -17.08
C PHE A 23 -1.53 -1.99 -18.01
N PRO A 24 -2.79 -2.41 -17.83
CA PRO A 24 -3.85 -2.17 -18.82
C PRO A 24 -4.43 -0.74 -18.74
N GLU A 25 -4.18 0.00 -17.66
CA GLU A 25 -4.84 1.28 -17.39
C GLU A 25 -3.82 2.44 -17.21
N PRO A 26 -3.02 2.79 -18.22
CA PRO A 26 -2.00 3.86 -18.09
C PRO A 26 -2.62 5.23 -17.79
N ALA A 27 -3.86 5.51 -18.21
CA ALA A 27 -4.58 6.74 -17.89
C ALA A 27 -4.84 6.94 -16.38
N LEU A 28 -4.75 5.88 -15.58
CA LEU A 28 -4.86 5.98 -14.12
C LEU A 28 -3.76 6.89 -13.52
N VAL A 29 -2.60 6.98 -14.16
CA VAL A 29 -1.50 7.87 -13.75
C VAL A 29 -1.93 9.34 -13.82
N ASP A 30 -2.60 9.74 -14.90
CA ASP A 30 -3.13 11.11 -15.05
C ASP A 30 -4.21 11.40 -14.02
N LYS A 31 -5.14 10.48 -13.84
CA LYS A 31 -6.19 10.60 -12.81
C LYS A 31 -5.61 10.81 -11.41
N ILE A 32 -4.56 10.08 -11.04
CA ILE A 32 -3.88 10.23 -9.75
C ILE A 32 -3.28 11.63 -9.60
N LEU A 33 -2.68 12.18 -10.66
CA LEU A 33 -2.11 13.52 -10.62
C LEU A 33 -3.19 14.61 -10.50
N GLU A 34 -4.32 14.44 -11.21
CA GLU A 34 -5.47 15.34 -11.11
C GLU A 34 -6.08 15.32 -9.70
N LEU A 35 -6.25 14.15 -9.11
CA LEU A 35 -6.75 14.00 -7.74
C LEU A 35 -5.78 14.61 -6.70
N ASP A 36 -4.46 14.46 -6.89
CA ASP A 36 -3.49 15.11 -6.00
C ASP A 36 -3.51 16.63 -6.14
N ASP A 37 -3.74 17.18 -7.34
CA ASP A 37 -3.88 18.63 -7.55
C ASP A 37 -5.17 19.16 -6.89
N GLN A 38 -6.28 18.44 -7.01
CA GLN A 38 -7.52 18.78 -6.31
C GLN A 38 -7.34 18.71 -4.79
N ARG A 39 -6.73 17.66 -4.27
CA ARG A 39 -6.41 17.52 -2.84
C ARG A 39 -5.60 18.69 -2.32
N ARG A 40 -4.53 19.08 -3.02
CA ARG A 40 -3.68 20.23 -2.65
C ARG A 40 -4.43 21.54 -2.66
N SER A 41 -5.27 21.75 -3.67
CA SER A 41 -6.09 22.96 -3.77
C SER A 41 -7.09 23.05 -2.61
N LEU A 42 -7.81 21.96 -2.31
CA LEU A 42 -8.76 21.90 -1.20
C LEU A 42 -8.06 22.05 0.15
N GLN A 43 -6.90 21.43 0.33
CA GLN A 43 -6.10 21.60 1.55
C GLN A 43 -5.68 23.05 1.77
N THR A 44 -5.17 23.71 0.73
CA THR A 44 -4.79 25.13 0.81
C THR A 44 -6.00 26.02 1.13
N ALA A 45 -7.15 25.75 0.51
CA ALA A 45 -8.38 26.49 0.78
C ALA A 45 -8.87 26.29 2.23
N SER A 46 -8.82 25.05 2.73
CA SER A 46 -9.15 24.74 4.13
C SER A 46 -8.25 25.49 5.10
N GLU A 47 -6.93 25.45 4.88
CA GLU A 47 -5.95 26.16 5.72
C GLU A 47 -6.21 27.67 5.75
N GLN A 48 -6.54 28.28 4.60
CA GLN A 48 -6.86 29.70 4.53
C GLN A 48 -8.15 30.06 5.29
N LEU A 49 -9.21 29.24 5.17
CA LEU A 49 -10.45 29.45 5.91
C LEU A 49 -10.25 29.24 7.41
N LEU A 50 -9.48 28.25 7.81
CA LEU A 50 -9.11 28.03 9.22
C LEU A 50 -8.34 29.23 9.80
N ALA A 51 -7.40 29.78 9.05
CA ALA A 51 -6.65 30.97 9.46
C ALA A 51 -7.59 32.19 9.64
N ARG A 52 -8.51 32.42 8.68
CA ARG A 52 -9.51 33.49 8.76
C ARG A 52 -10.45 33.30 9.95
N ARG A 53 -10.96 32.09 10.17
CA ARG A 53 -11.83 31.77 11.32
C ARG A 53 -11.10 32.05 12.64
N ASN A 54 -9.83 31.65 12.74
CA ASN A 54 -9.05 31.87 13.96
C ASN A 54 -8.78 33.36 14.21
N ALA A 55 -8.53 34.16 13.16
CA ALA A 55 -8.38 35.61 13.27
C ALA A 55 -9.69 36.27 13.73
N ALA A 56 -10.81 35.95 13.06
CA ALA A 56 -12.13 36.49 13.44
C ALA A 56 -12.52 36.08 14.88
N SER A 57 -12.19 34.87 15.32
CA SER A 57 -12.45 34.45 16.71
C SER A 57 -11.63 35.26 17.74
N LYS A 58 -10.38 35.63 17.43
CA LYS A 58 -9.58 36.51 18.28
C LYS A 58 -10.15 37.93 18.34
N GLU A 59 -10.62 38.44 17.19
CA GLU A 59 -11.27 39.76 17.14
C GLU A 59 -12.54 39.80 17.98
N ILE A 60 -13.37 38.74 17.97
CA ILE A 60 -14.56 38.64 18.82
C ILE A 60 -14.16 38.80 20.30
N GLY A 61 -13.10 38.11 20.73
CA GLY A 61 -12.61 38.23 22.11
C GLY A 61 -12.20 39.66 22.47
N ALA A 62 -11.49 40.35 21.58
CA ALA A 62 -11.07 41.72 21.76
C ALA A 62 -12.26 42.69 21.82
N LEU A 63 -13.23 42.55 20.89
CA LEU A 63 -14.44 43.42 20.84
C LEU A 63 -15.32 43.21 22.08
N MET A 64 -15.46 41.98 22.55
CA MET A 64 -16.21 41.71 23.80
C MET A 64 -15.53 42.34 25.02
N GLY A 65 -14.19 42.28 25.09
CA GLY A 65 -13.43 42.96 26.17
C GLY A 65 -13.57 44.52 26.14
N GLN A 66 -13.85 45.10 24.95
CA GLN A 66 -14.08 46.54 24.74
C GLN A 66 -15.57 46.96 24.92
N GLY A 67 -16.46 46.01 25.19
CA GLY A 67 -17.89 46.28 25.33
C GLY A 67 -18.66 46.48 24.02
N LYS A 68 -18.04 46.27 22.85
CA LYS A 68 -18.58 46.45 21.50
C LYS A 68 -19.41 45.23 21.05
N LYS A 69 -20.54 45.01 21.69
CA LYS A 69 -21.38 43.82 21.52
C LYS A 69 -21.94 43.65 20.09
N GLU A 70 -22.38 44.72 19.44
CA GLU A 70 -22.97 44.67 18.08
C GLU A 70 -21.93 44.27 17.03
N GLU A 71 -20.72 44.86 17.10
CA GLU A 71 -19.62 44.47 16.22
C GLU A 71 -19.19 43.03 16.45
N ALA A 72 -19.17 42.56 17.70
CA ALA A 72 -18.88 41.16 18.04
C ALA A 72 -19.95 40.17 17.48
N GLU A 73 -21.23 40.56 17.49
CA GLU A 73 -22.29 39.71 16.89
C GLU A 73 -22.16 39.63 15.36
N GLY A 74 -21.75 40.68 14.67
CA GLY A 74 -21.44 40.63 13.24
C GLY A 74 -20.31 39.61 12.93
N ARG A 75 -19.24 39.65 13.74
CA ARG A 75 -18.11 38.73 13.59
C ARG A 75 -18.48 37.27 13.95
N LYS A 76 -19.40 37.06 14.86
CA LYS A 76 -19.91 35.70 15.17
C LYS A 76 -20.63 35.07 13.98
N LYS A 77 -21.40 35.84 13.21
CA LYS A 77 -22.03 35.35 11.98
C LYS A 77 -20.96 34.96 10.95
N GLU A 78 -19.95 35.80 10.75
CA GLU A 78 -18.82 35.48 9.85
C GLU A 78 -18.12 34.18 10.27
N VAL A 79 -17.90 33.93 11.57
CA VAL A 79 -17.31 32.67 12.08
C VAL A 79 -18.22 31.50 11.82
N ALA A 80 -19.54 31.66 11.92
CA ALA A 80 -20.50 30.59 11.61
C ALA A 80 -20.47 30.23 10.12
N ASP A 81 -20.46 31.21 9.22
CA ASP A 81 -20.38 31.02 7.78
C ASP A 81 -19.05 30.34 7.38
N LEU A 82 -17.93 30.77 7.99
CA LEU A 82 -16.61 30.15 7.78
C LEU A 82 -16.58 28.71 8.25
N LYS A 83 -17.27 28.38 9.34
CA LYS A 83 -17.37 27.01 9.85
C LYS A 83 -18.09 26.10 8.85
N GLU A 84 -19.20 26.56 8.28
CA GLU A 84 -19.94 25.81 7.27
C GLU A 84 -19.08 25.58 6.01
N GLN A 85 -18.40 26.61 5.53
CA GLN A 85 -17.48 26.49 4.39
C GLN A 85 -16.34 25.50 4.66
N ILE A 86 -15.77 25.50 5.86
CA ILE A 86 -14.72 24.55 6.27
C ILE A 86 -15.27 23.12 6.23
N GLU A 87 -16.45 22.87 6.81
CA GLU A 87 -17.08 21.55 6.82
C GLU A 87 -17.32 21.02 5.39
N GLN A 88 -17.75 21.88 4.48
CA GLN A 88 -17.96 21.50 3.07
C GLN A 88 -16.62 21.14 2.38
N ILE A 89 -15.58 21.93 2.60
CA ILE A 89 -14.26 21.65 2.02
C ILE A 89 -13.66 20.38 2.62
N GLU A 90 -13.76 20.18 3.93
CA GLU A 90 -13.25 18.97 4.60
C GLU A 90 -13.95 17.71 4.08
N LYS A 91 -15.26 17.76 3.84
CA LYS A 91 -16.02 16.67 3.23
C LYS A 91 -15.52 16.38 1.81
N SER A 92 -15.31 17.41 1.01
CA SER A 92 -14.78 17.27 -0.36
C SER A 92 -13.35 16.72 -0.35
N LEU A 93 -12.51 17.21 0.56
CA LEU A 93 -11.14 16.73 0.76
C LEU A 93 -11.12 15.24 1.11
N GLY A 94 -11.93 14.81 2.07
CA GLY A 94 -12.04 13.41 2.44
C GLY A 94 -12.47 12.50 1.28
N SER A 95 -13.40 12.96 0.43
CA SER A 95 -13.81 12.23 -0.76
C SER A 95 -12.67 12.09 -1.78
N VAL A 96 -11.95 13.18 -2.05
CA VAL A 96 -10.81 13.19 -2.98
C VAL A 96 -9.65 12.33 -2.46
N GLU A 97 -9.37 12.36 -1.15
CA GLU A 97 -8.34 11.52 -0.52
C GLU A 97 -8.68 10.03 -0.62
N ALA A 98 -9.94 9.66 -0.41
CA ALA A 98 -10.40 8.29 -0.56
C ALA A 98 -10.23 7.80 -2.02
N GLU A 99 -10.64 8.62 -3.01
CA GLU A 99 -10.51 8.26 -4.43
C GLU A 99 -9.04 8.21 -4.87
N LEU A 100 -8.19 9.09 -4.37
CA LEU A 100 -6.75 9.09 -4.59
C LEU A 100 -6.12 7.80 -4.05
N GLN A 101 -6.47 7.41 -2.82
CA GLN A 101 -5.99 6.18 -2.20
C GLN A 101 -6.42 4.95 -2.99
N ASP A 102 -7.69 4.85 -3.38
CA ASP A 102 -8.20 3.76 -4.20
C ASP A 102 -7.49 3.67 -5.56
N SER A 103 -7.19 4.81 -6.16
CA SER A 103 -6.45 4.87 -7.42
C SER A 103 -4.99 4.42 -7.26
N LEU A 104 -4.34 4.83 -6.18
CA LEU A 104 -2.93 4.47 -5.89
C LEU A 104 -2.74 2.98 -5.59
N VAL A 105 -3.68 2.33 -4.91
CA VAL A 105 -3.57 0.89 -4.61
C VAL A 105 -3.72 0.01 -5.85
N ARG A 106 -4.35 0.52 -6.90
CA ARG A 106 -4.47 -0.16 -8.20
C ARG A 106 -3.19 -0.14 -9.01
N LEU A 107 -2.29 0.82 -8.77
CA LEU A 107 -1.00 0.85 -9.45
C LEU A 107 -0.07 -0.23 -8.90
N PRO A 108 0.47 -1.11 -9.74
CA PRO A 108 1.47 -2.08 -9.31
C PRO A 108 2.81 -1.38 -9.01
N ASN A 109 3.65 -2.01 -8.21
CA ASN A 109 5.04 -1.58 -8.07
C ASN A 109 5.76 -1.65 -9.42
N LEU A 110 6.66 -0.68 -9.66
CA LEU A 110 7.42 -0.60 -10.90
C LEU A 110 8.51 -1.67 -10.94
N PRO A 111 8.72 -2.33 -12.08
CA PRO A 111 9.83 -3.26 -12.25
C PRO A 111 11.15 -2.49 -12.32
N SER A 112 12.24 -3.13 -11.91
CA SER A 112 13.60 -2.62 -12.11
C SER A 112 13.89 -2.40 -13.59
N GLU A 113 14.82 -1.51 -13.92
CA GLU A 113 15.30 -1.27 -15.28
C GLU A 113 15.90 -2.53 -15.93
N LYS A 114 16.40 -3.45 -15.12
CA LYS A 114 16.95 -4.74 -15.56
C LYS A 114 15.88 -5.75 -15.99
N VAL A 115 14.60 -5.49 -15.70
CA VAL A 115 13.52 -6.41 -16.06
C VAL A 115 13.18 -6.24 -17.53
N PRO A 116 13.30 -7.30 -18.36
CA PRO A 116 12.95 -7.25 -19.77
C PRO A 116 11.43 -7.08 -19.94
N LYS A 117 11.04 -6.56 -21.10
CA LYS A 117 9.64 -6.49 -21.49
C LYS A 117 9.16 -7.88 -21.86
N GLY A 118 8.08 -8.34 -21.25
CA GLY A 118 7.53 -9.66 -21.53
C GLY A 118 6.06 -9.78 -21.09
N LYS A 119 5.39 -10.84 -21.53
CA LYS A 119 4.00 -11.16 -21.19
C LYS A 119 3.87 -12.50 -20.48
N THR A 120 4.79 -13.41 -20.70
CA THR A 120 4.75 -14.78 -20.21
C THR A 120 6.05 -15.12 -19.49
N PRO A 121 6.09 -16.20 -18.68
CA PRO A 121 7.31 -16.66 -18.02
C PRO A 121 8.46 -17.00 -18.98
N GLU A 122 8.16 -17.34 -20.24
CA GLU A 122 9.13 -17.67 -21.28
C GLU A 122 9.91 -16.44 -21.76
N ASP A 123 9.37 -15.25 -21.54
CA ASP A 123 10.04 -13.98 -21.84
C ASP A 123 11.08 -13.59 -20.77
N ASN A 124 11.16 -14.33 -19.67
CA ASN A 124 12.12 -14.07 -18.60
C ASN A 124 13.54 -14.39 -19.05
N GLU A 125 14.46 -13.47 -18.79
CA GLU A 125 15.89 -13.70 -19.01
C GLU A 125 16.49 -14.49 -17.85
N VAL A 126 17.18 -15.59 -18.16
CA VAL A 126 17.95 -16.36 -17.18
C VAL A 126 19.27 -15.65 -16.91
N VAL A 127 19.35 -14.89 -15.84
CA VAL A 127 20.53 -14.08 -15.48
C VAL A 127 21.69 -14.94 -14.98
N ARG A 128 21.39 -16.07 -14.30
CA ARG A 128 22.41 -16.95 -13.72
C ARG A 128 21.87 -18.38 -13.60
N GLN A 129 22.69 -19.33 -13.97
CA GLN A 129 22.49 -20.76 -13.68
C GLN A 129 23.59 -21.23 -12.75
N GLY A 130 23.29 -22.17 -11.86
CA GLY A 130 24.25 -22.72 -10.92
C GLY A 130 23.76 -24.03 -10.29
N GLY A 131 24.69 -24.85 -9.84
CA GLY A 131 24.45 -26.19 -9.32
C GLY A 131 24.28 -27.24 -10.41
N GLU A 132 24.24 -28.51 -10.01
CA GLU A 132 23.95 -29.64 -10.87
C GLU A 132 22.48 -30.02 -10.76
N ILE A 133 21.80 -30.24 -11.88
CA ILE A 133 20.43 -30.76 -11.89
C ILE A 133 20.49 -32.24 -11.53
N PRO A 134 19.91 -32.68 -10.39
CA PRO A 134 19.91 -34.08 -10.01
C PRO A 134 19.12 -34.92 -11.02
N GLN A 135 19.68 -36.02 -11.39
CA GLN A 135 18.95 -37.04 -12.19
C GLN A 135 18.00 -37.80 -11.26
N LEU A 136 16.72 -37.48 -11.38
CA LEU A 136 15.69 -38.22 -10.65
C LEU A 136 15.43 -39.61 -11.25
N PRO A 137 15.06 -40.61 -10.44
CA PRO A 137 14.64 -41.89 -10.94
C PRO A 137 13.44 -41.79 -11.88
N LYS A 138 13.27 -42.74 -12.81
CA LYS A 138 12.15 -42.72 -13.76
C LYS A 138 10.77 -42.79 -13.10
N ASP A 139 10.70 -43.34 -11.90
CA ASP A 139 9.51 -43.47 -11.06
C ASP A 139 9.37 -42.38 -10.00
N ALA A 140 10.11 -41.27 -10.14
CA ALA A 140 10.00 -40.14 -9.24
C ALA A 140 8.57 -39.60 -9.27
N VAL A 141 7.99 -39.44 -8.08
CA VAL A 141 6.63 -38.91 -7.91
C VAL A 141 6.67 -37.47 -7.43
N PRO A 142 5.68 -36.63 -7.80
CA PRO A 142 5.62 -35.27 -7.40
C PRO A 142 5.38 -35.12 -5.88
N HIS A 143 5.73 -33.95 -5.34
CA HIS A 143 5.67 -33.67 -3.90
C HIS A 143 4.27 -33.87 -3.29
N TRP A 144 3.20 -33.58 -4.03
CA TRP A 144 1.83 -33.79 -3.55
C TRP A 144 1.47 -35.24 -3.34
N ASP A 145 2.09 -36.18 -4.06
CA ASP A 145 1.93 -37.60 -3.83
C ASP A 145 2.82 -38.07 -2.67
N LEU A 146 4.04 -37.52 -2.53
CA LEU A 146 4.92 -37.81 -1.40
C LEU A 146 4.30 -37.40 -0.07
N ILE A 147 3.69 -36.20 0.01
CA ILE A 147 3.05 -35.73 1.25
C ILE A 147 1.85 -36.61 1.65
N LYS A 148 1.10 -37.12 0.68
CA LYS A 148 0.04 -38.13 0.93
C LYS A 148 0.61 -39.42 1.41
N LYS A 149 1.65 -39.94 0.71
CA LYS A 149 2.31 -41.19 1.05
C LYS A 149 2.89 -41.18 2.47
N TYR A 150 3.49 -40.09 2.89
CA TYR A 150 4.09 -39.91 4.22
C TYR A 150 3.15 -39.34 5.26
N ASP A 151 1.95 -38.92 4.87
CA ASP A 151 0.92 -38.33 5.74
C ASP A 151 1.43 -37.13 6.57
N ILE A 152 2.20 -36.24 5.94
CA ILE A 152 2.90 -35.13 6.60
C ILE A 152 2.23 -33.76 6.39
N VAL A 153 1.38 -33.63 5.36
CA VAL A 153 0.61 -32.43 5.09
C VAL A 153 -0.82 -32.80 4.68
N ASP A 154 -1.81 -32.11 5.23
CA ASP A 154 -3.22 -32.29 4.93
C ASP A 154 -3.80 -30.97 4.37
N PHE A 155 -3.95 -30.90 3.06
CA PHE A 155 -4.51 -29.72 2.39
C PHE A 155 -6.03 -29.65 2.54
N GLU A 156 -6.74 -30.76 2.63
CA GLU A 156 -8.19 -30.77 2.74
C GLU A 156 -8.65 -30.17 4.07
N THR A 157 -8.02 -30.57 5.16
CA THR A 157 -8.27 -29.99 6.48
C THR A 157 -7.74 -28.56 6.55
N GLY A 158 -6.61 -28.23 5.93
CA GLY A 158 -6.08 -26.88 5.85
C GLY A 158 -7.06 -25.89 5.21
N VAL A 159 -7.69 -26.29 4.09
CA VAL A 159 -8.72 -25.48 3.41
C VAL A 159 -9.94 -25.25 4.31
N LYS A 160 -10.38 -26.24 5.10
CA LYS A 160 -11.50 -26.09 6.04
C LYS A 160 -11.21 -25.10 7.16
N ILE A 161 -9.94 -24.98 7.58
CA ILE A 161 -9.55 -24.08 8.68
C ILE A 161 -9.42 -22.62 8.20
N THR A 162 -8.81 -22.40 7.04
CA THR A 162 -8.39 -21.02 6.66
C THR A 162 -8.77 -20.65 5.21
N GLY A 163 -9.09 -21.63 4.36
CA GLY A 163 -9.39 -21.40 2.95
C GLY A 163 -8.33 -21.95 2.00
N SER A 164 -8.46 -21.64 0.73
CA SER A 164 -7.64 -22.20 -0.35
C SER A 164 -6.15 -21.91 -0.17
N GLY A 165 -5.31 -22.92 -0.41
CA GLY A 165 -3.86 -22.80 -0.39
C GLY A 165 -3.22 -22.89 1.00
N PHE A 166 -3.99 -23.19 2.05
CA PHE A 166 -3.45 -23.31 3.41
C PHE A 166 -3.05 -24.78 3.71
N PRO A 167 -1.75 -25.08 3.94
CA PRO A 167 -1.29 -26.41 4.31
C PRO A 167 -1.43 -26.65 5.82
N LEU A 168 -1.94 -27.80 6.21
CA LEU A 168 -1.91 -28.26 7.60
C LEU A 168 -0.80 -29.29 7.76
N PHE A 169 0.28 -28.93 8.44
CA PHE A 169 1.36 -29.85 8.75
C PHE A 169 0.98 -30.75 9.93
N LYS A 170 1.25 -32.03 9.84
CA LYS A 170 0.96 -33.00 10.92
C LYS A 170 2.10 -33.98 11.18
N GLY A 171 2.16 -34.50 12.38
CA GLY A 171 3.13 -35.54 12.77
C GLY A 171 4.58 -35.10 12.49
N GLN A 172 5.29 -35.94 11.72
CA GLN A 172 6.69 -35.66 11.35
C GLN A 172 6.85 -34.44 10.44
N GLY A 173 5.83 -34.11 9.62
CA GLY A 173 5.84 -32.87 8.83
C GLY A 173 5.85 -31.60 9.70
N ALA A 174 5.03 -31.57 10.74
CA ALA A 174 5.01 -30.46 11.69
C ALA A 174 6.35 -30.32 12.47
N LYS A 175 6.94 -31.49 12.83
CA LYS A 175 8.26 -31.51 13.47
C LYS A 175 9.35 -30.98 12.55
N LEU A 176 9.35 -31.41 11.27
CA LEU A 176 10.31 -30.95 10.27
C LEU A 176 10.19 -29.45 10.01
N GLN A 177 8.97 -28.94 9.82
CA GLN A 177 8.74 -27.50 9.62
C GLN A 177 9.30 -26.67 10.79
N ARG A 178 9.01 -27.08 12.02
CA ARG A 178 9.52 -26.39 13.20
C ARG A 178 11.05 -26.46 13.28
N ALA A 179 11.65 -27.59 12.94
CA ALA A 179 13.10 -27.74 12.89
C ALA A 179 13.75 -26.82 11.84
N LEU A 180 13.12 -26.66 10.66
CA LEU A 180 13.58 -25.76 9.63
C LEU A 180 13.49 -24.28 10.07
N VAL A 181 12.43 -23.88 10.75
CA VAL A 181 12.31 -22.54 11.32
C VAL A 181 13.45 -22.26 12.29
N SER A 182 13.71 -23.18 13.24
CA SER A 182 14.82 -23.03 14.19
C SER A 182 16.17 -22.96 13.46
N TYR A 183 16.40 -23.83 12.49
CA TYR A 183 17.62 -23.82 11.69
C TYR A 183 17.84 -22.48 10.98
N PHE A 184 16.81 -21.90 10.34
CA PHE A 184 16.94 -20.62 9.67
C PHE A 184 17.21 -19.47 10.64
N LEU A 185 16.61 -19.47 11.83
CA LEU A 185 16.89 -18.47 12.86
C LEU A 185 18.35 -18.56 13.33
N ASP A 186 18.81 -19.77 13.67
CA ASP A 186 20.18 -20.00 14.12
C ASP A 186 21.21 -19.64 13.04
N PHE A 187 20.95 -20.04 11.80
CA PHE A 187 21.82 -19.72 10.66
C PHE A 187 21.94 -18.21 10.42
N ASN A 188 20.80 -17.50 10.40
CA ASN A 188 20.80 -16.07 10.14
C ASN A 188 21.38 -15.26 11.31
N THR A 189 21.10 -15.64 12.56
CA THR A 189 21.73 -14.99 13.72
C THR A 189 23.23 -15.20 13.75
N GLY A 190 23.70 -16.39 13.38
CA GLY A 190 25.12 -16.67 13.16
C GLY A 190 25.76 -15.82 12.04
N ALA A 191 24.99 -15.40 11.04
CA ALA A 191 25.40 -14.50 9.98
C ALA A 191 25.32 -12.99 10.36
N GLY A 192 24.96 -12.65 11.61
CA GLY A 192 24.93 -11.29 12.12
C GLY A 192 23.57 -10.60 12.13
N TYR A 193 22.47 -11.30 11.79
CA TYR A 193 21.13 -10.78 11.98
C TYR A 193 20.71 -10.86 13.45
N HIS A 194 19.87 -9.93 13.90
CA HIS A 194 19.29 -9.95 15.23
C HIS A 194 17.86 -10.51 15.18
N GLU A 195 17.60 -11.54 15.98
CA GLU A 195 16.26 -12.06 16.17
C GLU A 195 15.42 -11.09 17.00
N VAL A 196 14.20 -10.79 16.55
CA VAL A 196 13.23 -9.94 17.25
C VAL A 196 11.88 -10.64 17.26
N ILE A 197 11.26 -10.69 18.42
CA ILE A 197 9.87 -11.15 18.58
C ILE A 197 9.03 -9.90 18.89
N PRO A 198 8.14 -9.46 17.97
CA PRO A 198 7.30 -8.28 18.16
C PRO A 198 6.16 -8.51 19.15
#